data_589a8b41536567daf67406d16940fdb6
#
_entry.id   589a8b41536567daf67406d16940fdb6
#
_cell.length_a   1.000
_cell.length_b   1.000
_cell.length_c   1.000
_cell.angle_alpha   90.00
_cell.angle_beta   90.00
_cell.angle_gamma   90.00
#
_symmetry.space_group_name_H-M   'P 1'
#
loop_
_entity.id
_entity.type
_entity.pdbx_description
1 polymer ?
#
loop_
_entity_poly.entity_id
_entity_poly.type
_entity_poly.pdbx_seq_one_letter_code
_entity_poly.pdbx_strand_id
1 'polypeptide(L)'
;MTRIRFTAAYDGRPYLGWQSQPGGRTVQDVLERAFSGLFGTPCRIHGSGRTDAGVHALGQVFHADAPDTHRIPADKWPAALNTRLPRTIRITHAEYVPPGFHARFSATGKTYRYCISRAPILNPFDAGLAWHRPLAWSVDILEQAVHLFRGTHDFTAFAALRGNEPRPIPEGYFRRTITQTQVAQTGEI
;
A
#
# COMPACT_ATOMS: atom_id res chain seq x y z
N MET A 1 5.26 -9.65 -24.29
CA MET A 1 4.68 -9.53 -22.93
C MET A 1 3.84 -8.28 -22.84
N THR A 2 2.68 -8.38 -22.26
CA THR A 2 1.72 -7.27 -22.15
C THR A 2 1.69 -6.76 -20.72
N ARG A 3 1.93 -5.45 -20.53
CA ARG A 3 1.95 -4.84 -19.20
C ARG A 3 0.55 -4.53 -18.69
N ILE A 4 0.31 -4.90 -17.43
CA ILE A 4 -0.98 -4.73 -16.76
C ILE A 4 -0.74 -4.03 -15.43
N ARG A 5 -1.53 -2.98 -15.17
CA ARG A 5 -1.63 -2.32 -13.87
C ARG A 5 -2.72 -3.01 -13.05
N PHE A 6 -2.41 -3.30 -11.82
CA PHE A 6 -3.33 -3.89 -10.87
C PHE A 6 -3.49 -2.98 -9.64
N THR A 7 -4.66 -3.07 -9.02
CA THR A 7 -4.91 -2.50 -7.70
C THR A 7 -5.26 -3.63 -6.74
N ALA A 8 -4.59 -3.66 -5.59
CA ALA A 8 -4.82 -4.65 -4.54
C ALA A 8 -5.20 -3.99 -3.22
N ALA A 9 -6.19 -4.59 -2.55
CA ALA A 9 -6.47 -4.34 -1.14
C ALA A 9 -5.96 -5.52 -0.31
N TYR A 10 -5.40 -5.26 0.87
CA TYR A 10 -4.95 -6.33 1.76
C TYR A 10 -4.99 -5.95 3.24
N ASP A 11 -5.30 -6.96 4.06
CA ASP A 11 -5.04 -6.97 5.49
C ASP A 11 -3.56 -7.30 5.70
N GLY A 12 -2.79 -6.35 6.21
CA GLY A 12 -1.35 -6.48 6.39
C GLY A 12 -0.93 -7.34 7.58
N ARG A 13 -1.82 -7.62 8.53
CA ARG A 13 -1.50 -8.31 9.80
C ARG A 13 -0.76 -9.64 9.63
N PRO A 14 -1.10 -10.52 8.67
CA PRO A 14 -0.39 -11.79 8.48
C PRO A 14 0.96 -11.66 7.78
N TYR A 15 1.35 -10.46 7.30
CA TYR A 15 2.47 -10.28 6.39
C TYR A 15 3.61 -9.45 6.99
N LEU A 16 4.83 -9.77 6.58
CA LEU A 16 6.05 -9.03 6.90
C LEU A 16 6.24 -7.79 5.99
N GLY A 17 5.13 -7.13 5.64
CA GLY A 17 5.09 -5.99 4.75
C GLY A 17 4.92 -6.37 3.28
N TRP A 18 5.09 -5.36 2.41
CA TRP A 18 4.92 -5.54 0.96
C TRP A 18 6.09 -6.27 0.31
N GLN A 19 7.33 -5.76 0.50
CA GLN A 19 8.50 -6.16 -0.28
C GLN A 19 8.95 -7.59 0.00
N SER A 20 9.16 -8.38 -1.07
CA SER A 20 9.71 -9.73 -1.01
C SER A 20 10.98 -9.81 -0.15
N GLN A 21 11.03 -10.81 0.71
CA GLN A 21 12.11 -11.08 1.67
C GLN A 21 12.35 -12.59 1.76
N PRO A 22 13.53 -13.03 2.23
CA PRO A 22 13.74 -14.42 2.56
C PRO A 22 12.65 -14.95 3.51
N GLY A 23 12.11 -16.13 3.22
CA GLY A 23 11.00 -16.73 3.97
C GLY A 23 9.61 -16.59 3.34
N GLY A 24 9.43 -15.76 2.29
CA GLY A 24 8.24 -15.77 1.43
C GLY A 24 6.91 -15.38 2.09
N ARG A 25 6.95 -14.60 3.18
CA ARG A 25 5.77 -14.20 3.96
C ARG A 25 5.34 -12.74 3.74
N THR A 26 5.62 -12.18 2.57
CA THR A 26 5.23 -10.82 2.22
C THR A 26 4.05 -10.80 1.24
N VAL A 27 3.39 -9.66 1.12
CA VAL A 27 2.29 -9.49 0.16
C VAL A 27 2.77 -9.73 -1.27
N GLN A 28 3.97 -9.23 -1.63
CA GLN A 28 4.59 -9.43 -2.93
C GLN A 28 4.82 -10.91 -3.23
N ASP A 29 5.35 -11.68 -2.28
CA ASP A 29 5.60 -13.12 -2.46
C ASP A 29 4.31 -13.89 -2.72
N VAL A 30 3.22 -13.55 -2.02
CA VAL A 30 1.92 -14.19 -2.21
C VAL A 30 1.35 -13.87 -3.59
N LEU A 31 1.43 -12.61 -4.00
CA LEU A 31 0.99 -12.20 -5.34
C LEU A 31 1.83 -12.86 -6.44
N GLU A 32 3.15 -12.85 -6.35
CA GLU A 32 4.05 -13.47 -7.33
C GLU A 32 3.79 -14.98 -7.46
N ARG A 33 3.50 -15.68 -6.36
CA ARG A 33 3.09 -17.09 -6.40
C ARG A 33 1.76 -17.30 -7.13
N ALA A 34 0.77 -16.42 -6.89
CA ALA A 34 -0.52 -16.49 -7.57
C ALA A 34 -0.39 -16.30 -9.09
N PHE A 35 0.42 -15.31 -9.52
CA PHE A 35 0.73 -15.08 -10.93
C PHE A 35 1.51 -16.26 -11.54
N SER A 36 2.55 -16.75 -10.85
CA SER A 36 3.33 -17.88 -11.33
C SER A 36 2.49 -19.14 -11.49
N GLY A 37 1.56 -19.38 -10.56
CA GLY A 37 0.61 -20.49 -10.66
C GLY A 37 -0.41 -20.32 -11.80
N LEU A 38 -0.69 -19.08 -12.23
CA LEU A 38 -1.57 -18.81 -13.37
C LEU A 38 -0.82 -18.93 -14.72
N PHE A 39 0.42 -18.46 -14.75
CA PHE A 39 1.23 -18.44 -16.00
C PHE A 39 2.03 -19.71 -16.24
N GLY A 40 2.22 -20.55 -15.23
CA GLY A 40 3.13 -21.69 -15.31
C GLY A 40 4.62 -21.31 -15.31
N THR A 41 4.94 -20.04 -15.17
CA THR A 41 6.30 -19.48 -15.16
C THR A 41 6.42 -18.40 -14.08
N PRO A 42 7.63 -18.18 -13.52
CA PRO A 42 7.85 -17.11 -12.55
C PRO A 42 7.43 -15.75 -13.09
N CYS A 43 6.69 -15.00 -12.29
CA CYS A 43 6.27 -13.64 -12.62
C CYS A 43 6.70 -12.68 -11.52
N ARG A 44 7.46 -11.66 -11.88
CA ARG A 44 7.84 -10.55 -10.98
C ARG A 44 6.82 -9.45 -11.05
N ILE A 45 6.50 -8.87 -9.88
CA ILE A 45 5.64 -7.70 -9.81
C ILE A 45 6.40 -6.50 -9.23
N HIS A 46 5.99 -5.31 -9.60
CA HIS A 46 6.60 -4.06 -9.14
C HIS A 46 5.54 -3.15 -8.51
N GLY A 47 5.63 -2.96 -7.19
CA GLY A 47 4.71 -2.10 -6.44
C GLY A 47 5.01 -0.61 -6.58
N SER A 48 3.99 0.22 -6.41
CA SER A 48 4.11 1.69 -6.39
C SER A 48 4.84 2.19 -5.14
N GLY A 49 4.82 1.41 -4.07
CA GLY A 49 5.50 1.71 -2.81
C GLY A 49 5.54 0.49 -1.92
N ARG A 50 6.28 0.63 -0.83
CA ARG A 50 6.36 -0.40 0.21
C ARG A 50 5.43 -0.02 1.36
N THR A 51 4.84 -1.02 2.00
CA THR A 51 4.22 -0.93 3.31
C THR A 51 5.04 -1.79 4.27
N ASP A 52 5.18 -1.34 5.50
CA ASP A 52 5.89 -2.09 6.53
C ASP A 52 5.02 -3.24 7.09
N ALA A 53 5.60 -4.09 7.92
CA ALA A 53 4.89 -5.24 8.51
C ALA A 53 3.61 -4.80 9.23
N GLY A 54 2.52 -5.51 8.99
CA GLY A 54 1.22 -5.23 9.60
C GLY A 54 0.42 -4.10 8.94
N VAL A 55 1.01 -3.28 8.07
CA VAL A 55 0.30 -2.16 7.43
C VAL A 55 -0.65 -2.66 6.35
N HIS A 56 -1.89 -2.20 6.40
CA HIS A 56 -2.95 -2.49 5.43
C HIS A 56 -2.84 -1.61 4.19
N ALA A 57 -3.52 -1.99 3.12
CA ALA A 57 -3.78 -1.13 1.98
C ALA A 57 -5.19 -1.35 1.43
N LEU A 58 -5.85 -0.26 1.04
CA LEU A 58 -7.13 -0.31 0.32
C LEU A 58 -6.93 -0.26 -1.20
N GLY A 59 -5.78 0.22 -1.66
CA GLY A 59 -5.53 0.44 -3.09
C GLY A 59 -4.04 0.51 -3.44
N GLN A 60 -3.26 -0.51 -3.07
CA GLN A 60 -1.87 -0.61 -3.50
C GLN A 60 -1.82 -0.90 -4.99
N VAL A 61 -1.16 -0.02 -5.74
CA VAL A 61 -0.95 -0.19 -7.17
C VAL A 61 0.35 -0.95 -7.42
N PHE A 62 0.31 -1.90 -8.34
CA PHE A 62 1.49 -2.60 -8.86
C PHE A 62 1.32 -2.93 -10.33
N HIS A 63 2.38 -3.32 -11.01
CA HIS A 63 2.29 -3.84 -12.37
C HIS A 63 2.98 -5.19 -12.49
N ALA A 64 2.52 -5.96 -13.46
CA ALA A 64 3.12 -7.21 -13.90
C ALA A 64 3.12 -7.27 -15.43
N ASP A 65 4.05 -8.02 -15.99
CA ASP A 65 4.10 -8.33 -17.41
C ASP A 65 3.57 -9.76 -17.64
N ALA A 66 2.39 -9.86 -18.26
CA ALA A 66 1.77 -11.13 -18.59
C ALA A 66 2.34 -11.67 -19.92
N PRO A 67 2.55 -13.00 -20.04
CA PRO A 67 2.86 -13.63 -21.32
C PRO A 67 1.74 -13.36 -22.34
N ASP A 68 2.10 -13.12 -23.60
CA ASP A 68 1.11 -12.82 -24.68
C ASP A 68 0.17 -14.00 -24.99
N THR A 69 0.50 -15.19 -24.49
CA THR A 69 -0.34 -16.39 -24.55
C THR A 69 -1.56 -16.29 -23.61
N HIS A 70 -1.54 -15.41 -22.61
CA HIS A 70 -2.62 -15.22 -21.64
C HIS A 70 -3.49 -14.03 -22.05
N ARG A 71 -4.50 -14.31 -22.87
CA ARG A 71 -5.46 -13.30 -23.35
C ARG A 71 -6.67 -13.20 -22.42
N ILE A 72 -6.44 -12.84 -21.16
CA ILE A 72 -7.51 -12.62 -20.19
C ILE A 72 -8.00 -11.18 -20.32
N PRO A 73 -9.28 -10.89 -20.60
CA PRO A 73 -9.81 -9.53 -20.60
C PRO A 73 -9.51 -8.79 -19.29
N ALA A 74 -9.26 -7.47 -19.35
CA ALA A 74 -8.82 -6.70 -18.19
C ALA A 74 -9.76 -6.85 -16.98
N ASP A 75 -11.07 -6.84 -17.21
CA ASP A 75 -12.12 -7.01 -16.20
C ASP A 75 -12.18 -8.41 -15.58
N LYS A 76 -11.56 -9.41 -16.19
CA LYS A 76 -11.54 -10.81 -15.70
C LYS A 76 -10.30 -11.14 -14.87
N TRP A 77 -9.26 -10.31 -14.91
CA TRP A 77 -8.06 -10.52 -14.09
C TRP A 77 -8.34 -10.59 -12.59
N PRO A 78 -9.17 -9.69 -12.00
CA PRO A 78 -9.49 -9.80 -10.58
C PRO A 78 -10.09 -11.16 -10.20
N ALA A 79 -11.04 -11.66 -10.98
CA ALA A 79 -11.64 -12.96 -10.73
C ALA A 79 -10.60 -14.09 -10.84
N ALA A 80 -9.79 -14.12 -11.90
CA ALA A 80 -8.79 -15.14 -12.14
C ALA A 80 -7.74 -15.21 -11.01
N LEU A 81 -7.25 -14.08 -10.52
CA LEU A 81 -6.25 -14.02 -9.46
C LEU A 81 -6.84 -14.30 -8.07
N ASN A 82 -8.04 -13.77 -7.79
CA ASN A 82 -8.67 -13.92 -6.47
C ASN A 82 -9.03 -15.36 -6.12
N THR A 83 -9.15 -16.27 -7.08
CA THR A 83 -9.31 -17.71 -6.83
C THR A 83 -8.06 -18.35 -6.23
N ARG A 84 -6.89 -17.72 -6.41
CA ARG A 84 -5.57 -18.21 -5.99
C ARG A 84 -5.00 -17.45 -4.79
N LEU A 85 -5.68 -16.38 -4.38
CA LEU A 85 -5.26 -15.51 -3.29
C LEU A 85 -5.99 -15.85 -1.98
N PRO A 86 -5.30 -15.76 -0.82
CA PRO A 86 -5.95 -15.86 0.47
C PRO A 86 -6.96 -14.72 0.65
N ARG A 87 -7.94 -14.89 1.53
CA ARG A 87 -8.99 -13.87 1.77
C ARG A 87 -8.44 -12.51 2.23
N THR A 88 -7.23 -12.49 2.75
CA THR A 88 -6.52 -11.29 3.23
C THR A 88 -5.92 -10.43 2.11
N ILE A 89 -5.90 -10.90 0.85
CA ILE A 89 -5.47 -10.12 -0.31
C ILE A 89 -6.53 -10.23 -1.40
N ARG A 90 -6.91 -9.11 -2.00
CA ARG A 90 -7.84 -9.05 -3.12
C ARG A 90 -7.33 -8.11 -4.20
N ILE A 91 -7.33 -8.58 -5.43
CA ILE A 91 -7.22 -7.71 -6.60
C ILE A 91 -8.60 -7.08 -6.82
N THR A 92 -8.65 -5.77 -6.81
CA THR A 92 -9.89 -4.99 -6.96
C THR A 92 -10.05 -4.42 -8.36
N HIS A 93 -8.94 -4.20 -9.07
CA HIS A 93 -8.94 -3.64 -10.41
C HIS A 93 -7.74 -4.12 -11.21
N ALA A 94 -7.91 -4.22 -12.54
CA ALA A 94 -6.84 -4.48 -13.48
C ALA A 94 -7.12 -3.74 -14.80
N GLU A 95 -6.06 -3.23 -15.44
CA GLU A 95 -6.15 -2.60 -16.75
C GLU A 95 -4.86 -2.80 -17.53
N TYR A 96 -4.97 -2.87 -18.83
CA TYR A 96 -3.82 -2.85 -19.72
C TYR A 96 -3.23 -1.44 -19.79
N VAL A 97 -1.91 -1.36 -19.74
CA VAL A 97 -1.19 -0.08 -19.76
C VAL A 97 -0.05 -0.11 -20.79
N PRO A 98 0.37 1.06 -21.30
CA PRO A 98 1.52 1.12 -22.20
C PRO A 98 2.78 0.49 -21.58
N PRO A 99 3.68 -0.09 -22.39
CA PRO A 99 4.92 -0.71 -21.92
C PRO A 99 5.82 0.21 -21.08
N GLY A 100 5.74 1.52 -21.30
CA GLY A 100 6.46 2.53 -20.53
C GLY A 100 5.90 2.82 -19.14
N PHE A 101 4.72 2.31 -18.79
CA PHE A 101 4.17 2.48 -17.44
C PHE A 101 5.02 1.74 -16.41
N HIS A 102 5.30 2.39 -15.29
CA HIS A 102 5.95 1.78 -14.14
C HIS A 102 5.25 2.21 -12.85
N ALA A 103 4.68 1.27 -12.09
CA ALA A 103 3.84 1.56 -10.93
C ALA A 103 4.48 2.54 -9.93
N ARG A 104 5.81 2.47 -9.72
CA ARG A 104 6.53 3.37 -8.81
C ARG A 104 6.79 4.74 -9.44
N PHE A 105 7.26 4.78 -10.69
CA PHE A 105 7.71 6.02 -11.33
C PHE A 105 6.58 6.80 -11.97
N SER A 106 5.49 6.12 -12.34
CA SER A 106 4.27 6.74 -12.86
C SER A 106 3.27 7.13 -11.74
N ALA A 107 3.63 6.92 -10.47
CA ALA A 107 2.76 7.29 -9.35
C ALA A 107 2.71 8.82 -9.20
N THR A 108 1.51 9.36 -9.14
CA THR A 108 1.25 10.81 -8.97
C THR A 108 1.06 11.23 -7.53
N GLY A 109 0.68 10.29 -6.64
CA GLY A 109 0.47 10.57 -5.23
C GLY A 109 0.16 9.32 -4.42
N LYS A 110 0.09 9.48 -3.09
CA LYS A 110 -0.28 8.44 -2.13
C LYS A 110 -1.14 9.06 -1.02
N THR A 111 -2.15 8.31 -0.60
CA THR A 111 -2.97 8.69 0.56
C THR A 111 -2.68 7.72 1.70
N TYR A 112 -2.43 8.27 2.88
CA TYR A 112 -2.28 7.51 4.11
C TYR A 112 -3.45 7.81 5.04
N ARG A 113 -4.00 6.77 5.67
CA ARG A 113 -5.06 6.87 6.65
C ARG A 113 -4.60 6.24 7.96
N TYR A 114 -4.76 6.99 9.05
CA TYR A 114 -4.60 6.50 10.40
C TYR A 114 -5.98 6.46 11.05
N CYS A 115 -6.37 5.28 11.54
CA CYS A 115 -7.61 5.10 12.30
C CYS A 115 -7.27 5.15 13.79
N ILE A 116 -7.97 6.01 14.55
CA ILE A 116 -7.75 6.17 15.98
C ILE A 116 -9.08 5.96 16.69
N SER A 117 -9.14 5.01 17.63
CA SER A 117 -10.28 4.82 18.49
C SER A 117 -10.07 5.59 19.80
N ARG A 118 -11.05 6.43 20.16
CA ARG A 118 -11.09 7.17 21.42
C ARG A 118 -12.03 6.53 22.45
N ALA A 119 -12.71 5.47 22.08
CA ALA A 119 -13.62 4.77 22.98
C ALA A 119 -12.90 4.33 24.26
N PRO A 120 -13.55 4.36 25.44
CA PRO A 120 -12.96 3.87 26.69
C PRO A 120 -12.49 2.43 26.57
N ILE A 121 -13.23 1.61 25.86
CA ILE A 121 -12.93 0.21 25.58
C ILE A 121 -12.88 0.04 24.07
N LEU A 122 -11.78 -0.53 23.53
CA LEU A 122 -11.66 -0.85 22.12
C LEU A 122 -12.62 -1.96 21.74
N ASN A 123 -13.41 -1.74 20.70
CA ASN A 123 -14.22 -2.80 20.11
C ASN A 123 -13.28 -3.90 19.57
N PRO A 124 -13.52 -5.19 19.88
CA PRO A 124 -12.67 -6.28 19.43
C PRO A 124 -12.58 -6.40 17.90
N PHE A 125 -13.58 -5.93 17.15
CA PHE A 125 -13.53 -5.90 15.67
C PHE A 125 -12.58 -4.81 15.12
N ASP A 126 -12.23 -3.81 15.93
CA ASP A 126 -11.27 -2.76 15.56
C ASP A 126 -9.83 -3.11 15.98
N ALA A 127 -9.66 -4.22 16.70
CA ALA A 127 -8.35 -4.68 17.14
C ALA A 127 -7.41 -4.92 15.96
N GLY A 128 -6.26 -4.22 15.96
CA GLY A 128 -5.31 -4.24 14.86
C GLY A 128 -5.70 -3.39 13.63
N LEU A 129 -6.85 -2.72 13.65
CA LEU A 129 -7.29 -1.81 12.60
C LEU A 129 -7.26 -0.34 13.03
N ALA A 130 -7.36 -0.08 14.34
CA ALA A 130 -7.31 1.26 14.91
C ALA A 130 -6.29 1.33 16.04
N TRP A 131 -5.65 2.49 16.16
CA TRP A 131 -4.82 2.84 17.30
C TRP A 131 -5.72 3.24 18.47
N HIS A 132 -5.76 2.44 19.52
CA HIS A 132 -6.58 2.72 20.70
C HIS A 132 -5.93 3.78 21.59
N ARG A 133 -6.60 4.92 21.72
CA ARG A 133 -6.17 6.05 22.53
C ARG A 133 -7.36 6.67 23.28
N PRO A 134 -7.77 6.10 24.42
CA PRO A 134 -8.96 6.51 25.17
C PRO A 134 -8.79 7.83 25.93
N LEU A 135 -7.75 8.61 25.64
CA LEU A 135 -7.51 9.90 26.27
C LEU A 135 -8.46 10.98 25.71
N ALA A 136 -8.92 11.85 26.60
CA ALA A 136 -9.69 13.03 26.25
C ALA A 136 -8.77 14.09 25.62
N TRP A 137 -8.62 14.05 24.29
CA TRP A 137 -7.96 15.09 23.51
C TRP A 137 -8.94 15.67 22.48
N SER A 138 -8.81 16.96 22.21
CA SER A 138 -9.69 17.64 21.27
C SER A 138 -9.39 17.22 19.83
N VAL A 139 -10.44 16.97 19.05
CA VAL A 139 -10.33 16.75 17.61
C VAL A 139 -9.82 18.01 16.92
N ASP A 140 -10.21 19.19 17.42
CA ASP A 140 -9.76 20.47 16.86
C ASP A 140 -8.23 20.63 16.94
N ILE A 141 -7.62 20.16 18.05
CA ILE A 141 -6.15 20.13 18.19
C ILE A 141 -5.52 19.19 17.14
N LEU A 142 -6.13 18.03 16.89
CA LEU A 142 -5.65 17.12 15.85
C LEU A 142 -5.79 17.75 14.46
N GLU A 143 -6.91 18.42 14.17
CA GLU A 143 -7.11 19.12 12.91
C GLU A 143 -6.05 20.21 12.69
N GLN A 144 -5.80 21.03 13.71
CA GLN A 144 -4.73 22.03 13.66
C GLN A 144 -3.37 21.38 13.45
N ALA A 145 -3.07 20.30 14.19
CA ALA A 145 -1.78 19.61 14.09
C ALA A 145 -1.54 19.01 12.69
N VAL A 146 -2.54 18.37 12.07
CA VAL A 146 -2.37 17.79 10.73
C VAL A 146 -2.24 18.85 9.65
N HIS A 147 -2.81 20.04 9.85
CA HIS A 147 -2.62 21.17 8.94
C HIS A 147 -1.18 21.67 8.87
N LEU A 148 -0.40 21.53 9.94
CA LEU A 148 1.02 21.89 9.96
C LEU A 148 1.86 21.07 8.98
N PHE A 149 1.40 19.87 8.62
CA PHE A 149 2.08 19.01 7.63
C PHE A 149 1.76 19.38 6.18
N ARG A 150 0.74 20.22 5.94
CA ARG A 150 0.38 20.63 4.58
C ARG A 150 1.46 21.52 3.98
N GLY A 151 1.83 21.26 2.74
CA GLY A 151 2.91 22.00 2.06
C GLY A 151 4.13 21.12 1.82
N THR A 152 5.24 21.76 1.49
CA THR A 152 6.51 21.09 1.22
C THR A 152 7.44 21.23 2.43
N HIS A 153 7.75 20.11 3.07
CA HIS A 153 8.59 20.08 4.26
C HIS A 153 9.75 19.10 4.10
N ASP A 154 10.80 19.31 4.88
CA ASP A 154 11.85 18.34 5.07
C ASP A 154 11.47 17.36 6.19
N PHE A 155 11.33 16.08 5.82
CA PHE A 155 10.98 15.00 6.72
C PHE A 155 12.20 14.19 7.18
N THR A 156 13.40 14.72 7.11
CA THR A 156 14.63 14.01 7.52
C THR A 156 14.50 13.44 8.94
N ALA A 157 13.95 14.22 9.89
CA ALA A 157 13.76 13.77 11.28
C ALA A 157 12.77 12.61 11.44
N PHE A 158 11.92 12.35 10.43
CA PHE A 158 10.94 11.27 10.40
C PHE A 158 11.37 10.10 9.50
N ALA A 159 12.52 10.21 8.84
CA ALA A 159 12.98 9.22 7.88
C ALA A 159 13.83 8.14 8.54
N ALA A 160 13.42 6.88 8.39
CA ALA A 160 14.30 5.76 8.70
C ALA A 160 15.28 5.53 7.54
N LEU A 161 16.57 5.51 7.82
CA LEU A 161 17.60 5.13 6.85
C LEU A 161 17.54 3.61 6.62
N ARG A 162 17.36 3.21 5.37
CA ARG A 162 17.21 1.80 4.95
C ARG A 162 18.52 1.21 4.41
N GLY A 163 19.60 2.00 4.38
CA GLY A 163 20.94 1.60 3.93
C GLY A 163 21.12 1.56 2.41
N ASN A 164 20.10 1.94 1.64
CA ASN A 164 20.15 2.01 0.17
C ASN A 164 20.01 3.45 -0.37
N GLU A 165 20.15 4.43 0.50
CA GLU A 165 20.19 5.83 0.14
C GLU A 165 21.50 6.16 -0.58
N PRO A 166 21.50 7.13 -1.52
CA PRO A 166 22.74 7.61 -2.13
C PRO A 166 23.70 8.17 -1.07
N ARG A 167 24.99 8.01 -1.28
CA ARG A 167 26.01 8.57 -0.39
C ARG A 167 26.96 9.47 -1.20
N PRO A 168 27.05 10.75 -0.87
CA PRO A 168 26.32 11.48 0.19
C PRO A 168 24.83 11.60 -0.13
N ILE A 169 24.01 11.74 0.92
CA ILE A 169 22.57 11.99 0.76
C ILE A 169 22.40 13.39 0.17
N PRO A 170 21.74 13.52 -1.01
CA PRO A 170 21.53 14.82 -1.62
C PRO A 170 20.69 15.76 -0.75
N GLU A 171 20.95 17.06 -0.84
CA GLU A 171 20.10 18.07 -0.21
C GLU A 171 18.64 17.90 -0.67
N GLY A 172 17.71 18.00 0.25
CA GLY A 172 16.29 17.85 -0.01
C GLY A 172 15.83 16.42 -0.36
N TYR A 173 16.68 15.40 -0.21
CA TYR A 173 16.32 14.00 -0.50
C TYR A 173 15.05 13.54 0.24
N PHE A 174 14.80 14.03 1.45
CA PHE A 174 13.63 13.71 2.26
C PHE A 174 12.53 14.79 2.18
N ARG A 175 12.64 15.78 1.30
CA ARG A 175 11.57 16.76 1.09
C ARG A 175 10.36 16.06 0.45
N ARG A 176 9.18 16.32 1.00
CA ARG A 176 7.92 15.81 0.47
C ARG A 176 6.88 16.91 0.51
N THR A 177 5.95 16.87 -0.45
CA THR A 177 4.80 17.77 -0.50
C THR A 177 3.55 17.01 -0.07
N ILE A 178 2.91 17.49 0.97
CA ILE A 178 1.59 17.01 1.41
C ILE A 178 0.56 17.99 0.87
N THR A 179 -0.21 17.53 -0.10
CA THR A 179 -1.18 18.36 -0.82
C THR A 179 -2.50 18.52 -0.06
N GLN A 180 -2.86 17.52 0.73
CA GLN A 180 -4.12 17.51 1.47
C GLN A 180 -3.97 16.79 2.80
N THR A 181 -4.59 17.34 3.83
CA THR A 181 -4.78 16.73 5.14
C THR A 181 -6.24 16.84 5.53
N GLN A 182 -6.79 15.84 6.18
CA GLN A 182 -8.17 15.81 6.64
C GLN A 182 -8.27 14.97 7.90
N VAL A 183 -9.06 15.46 8.86
CA VAL A 183 -9.56 14.67 9.98
C VAL A 183 -11.04 14.42 9.74
N ALA A 184 -11.48 13.18 9.88
CA ALA A 184 -12.88 12.82 9.80
C ALA A 184 -13.27 12.06 11.07
N GLN A 185 -14.34 12.48 11.71
CA GLN A 185 -14.95 11.71 12.76
C GLN A 185 -15.99 10.79 12.11
N THR A 186 -15.80 9.50 12.24
CA THR A 186 -16.86 8.54 11.99
C THR A 186 -17.53 8.29 13.32
N GLY A 187 -18.87 8.41 13.38
CA GLY A 187 -19.62 8.06 14.59
C GLY A 187 -19.27 6.66 15.08
N GLU A 188 -19.73 6.31 16.26
CA GLU A 188 -19.58 4.94 16.80
C GLU A 188 -19.89 3.94 15.71
N ILE A 189 -18.88 3.11 15.37
CA ILE A 189 -19.07 1.97 14.48
C ILE A 189 -19.79 0.91 15.28
#